data_c0a7879e377c30563e8084c3ac26a0d8
#
_entry.id   c0a7879e377c30563e8084c3ac26a0d8
#
_cell.length_a   1.000
_cell.length_b   1.000
_cell.length_c   1.000
_cell.angle_alpha   90.00
_cell.angle_beta   90.00
_cell.angle_gamma   90.00
#
_symmetry.space_group_name_H-M   'P 1'
#
loop_
_entity.id
_entity.type
_entity.pdbx_description
1 polymer ?
#
loop_
_entity_poly.entity_id
_entity_poly.type
_entity_poly.pdbx_seq_one_letter_code
_entity_poly.pdbx_strand_id
1 'polypeptide(L)'
;MRIRRATARDARRLTRIVRSSGAYEGHYAAMVAGYRVGPDYIETHRVFVAVRGTDDRPVGFYSLILVPPELDLLFVADEAQGLGIGRLLVGHLRDEARRTGLTGVRIVSHPPAEGFYRSMGARRTGTLAANPPAVAWDRPELLLPIA
;
A
#
# COMPACT_ATOMS: atom_id res chain seq x y z
N MET A 1 3.02 5.96 17.77
CA MET A 1 3.14 5.43 16.37
C MET A 1 4.18 6.26 15.63
N ARG A 2 5.13 5.63 14.98
CA ARG A 2 6.12 6.32 14.15
C ARG A 2 6.30 5.59 12.81
N ILE A 3 6.75 6.32 11.80
CA ILE A 3 7.02 5.76 10.48
C ILE A 3 8.53 5.84 10.24
N ARG A 4 9.11 4.75 9.77
CA ARG A 4 10.52 4.69 9.38
C ARG A 4 10.70 4.03 8.02
N ARG A 5 11.87 4.20 7.43
CA ARG A 5 12.20 3.49 6.20
C ARG A 5 12.28 1.98 6.46
N ALA A 6 11.72 1.20 5.56
CA ALA A 6 11.87 -0.25 5.60
C ALA A 6 13.30 -0.66 5.19
N THR A 7 13.76 -1.77 5.74
CA THR A 7 15.03 -2.39 5.37
C THR A 7 14.81 -3.83 4.95
N ALA A 8 15.83 -4.46 4.39
CA ALA A 8 15.76 -5.87 3.98
C ALA A 8 15.32 -6.80 5.12
N ARG A 9 15.61 -6.42 6.37
CA ARG A 9 15.21 -7.18 7.56
C ARG A 9 13.70 -7.27 7.74
N ASP A 10 12.95 -6.32 7.16
CA ASP A 10 11.50 -6.28 7.29
C ASP A 10 10.78 -7.20 6.29
N ALA A 11 11.50 -7.76 5.32
CA ALA A 11 10.90 -8.49 4.20
C ALA A 11 9.93 -9.59 4.61
N ARG A 12 10.30 -10.42 5.59
CA ARG A 12 9.43 -11.51 6.06
C ARG A 12 8.16 -10.99 6.72
N ARG A 13 8.30 -9.95 7.54
CA ARG A 13 7.14 -9.37 8.24
C ARG A 13 6.18 -8.73 7.26
N LEU A 14 6.69 -7.98 6.29
CA LEU A 14 5.85 -7.33 5.27
C LEU A 14 5.14 -8.37 4.41
N THR A 15 5.82 -9.42 4.01
CA THR A 15 5.21 -10.54 3.28
C THR A 15 4.06 -11.15 4.08
N ARG A 16 4.26 -11.36 5.39
CA ARG A 16 3.22 -11.90 6.26
C ARG A 16 2.03 -10.97 6.35
N ILE A 17 2.25 -9.66 6.48
CA ILE A 17 1.15 -8.68 6.52
C ILE A 17 0.30 -8.77 5.25
N VAL A 18 0.93 -8.86 4.07
CA VAL A 18 0.20 -9.00 2.81
C VAL A 18 -0.59 -10.29 2.76
N ARG A 19 0.06 -11.43 3.03
CA ARG A 19 -0.56 -12.75 2.88
C ARG A 19 -1.70 -13.02 3.86
N SER A 20 -1.63 -12.44 5.06
CA SER A 20 -2.63 -12.65 6.09
C SER A 20 -3.70 -11.55 6.13
N SER A 21 -3.72 -10.65 5.16
CA SER A 21 -4.64 -9.50 5.16
C SER A 21 -6.09 -9.94 5.03
N GLY A 22 -6.92 -9.60 6.02
CA GLY A 22 -8.36 -9.82 5.99
C GLY A 22 -9.09 -8.98 4.95
N ALA A 23 -8.46 -7.90 4.44
CA ALA A 23 -9.02 -7.10 3.35
C ALA A 23 -9.12 -7.89 2.04
N TYR A 24 -8.36 -8.97 1.89
CA TYR A 24 -8.35 -9.83 0.71
C TYR A 24 -8.97 -11.20 1.01
N GLU A 25 -10.12 -11.20 1.66
CA GLU A 25 -10.86 -12.42 1.96
C GLU A 25 -11.74 -12.84 0.78
N GLY A 26 -12.24 -14.08 0.83
CA GLY A 26 -13.13 -14.62 -0.18
C GLY A 26 -12.45 -14.72 -1.54
N HIS A 27 -13.12 -14.24 -2.58
CA HIS A 27 -12.59 -14.32 -3.96
C HIS A 27 -11.38 -13.41 -4.20
N TYR A 28 -11.08 -12.48 -3.30
CA TYR A 28 -9.88 -11.64 -3.40
C TYR A 28 -8.63 -12.32 -2.84
N ALA A 29 -8.76 -13.38 -2.08
CA ALA A 29 -7.64 -14.02 -1.37
C ALA A 29 -6.54 -14.50 -2.32
N ALA A 30 -6.90 -14.94 -3.54
CA ALA A 30 -5.94 -15.42 -4.52
C ALA A 30 -4.91 -14.36 -4.92
N MET A 31 -5.26 -13.08 -4.80
CA MET A 31 -4.38 -11.98 -5.17
C MET A 31 -3.14 -11.88 -4.30
N VAL A 32 -3.24 -12.30 -3.03
CA VAL A 32 -2.16 -12.17 -2.05
C VAL A 32 -1.57 -13.51 -1.61
N ALA A 33 -2.18 -14.63 -1.99
CA ALA A 33 -1.83 -15.95 -1.46
C ALA A 33 -0.37 -16.35 -1.68
N GLY A 34 0.21 -15.98 -2.83
CA GLY A 34 1.61 -16.27 -3.15
C GLY A 34 2.50 -15.05 -3.15
N TYR A 35 2.01 -13.91 -2.70
CA TYR A 35 2.74 -12.66 -2.81
C TYR A 35 3.94 -12.65 -1.87
N ARG A 36 5.03 -12.03 -2.33
CA ARG A 36 6.26 -11.90 -1.56
C ARG A 36 6.81 -10.48 -1.70
N VAL A 37 7.08 -9.84 -0.57
CA VAL A 37 7.80 -8.57 -0.50
C VAL A 37 9.27 -8.91 -0.26
N GLY A 38 10.07 -8.86 -1.31
CA GLY A 38 11.48 -9.26 -1.22
C GLY A 38 12.42 -8.15 -0.79
N PRO A 39 13.65 -8.49 -0.36
CA PRO A 39 14.65 -7.48 0.02
C PRO A 39 15.00 -6.51 -1.10
N ASP A 40 15.16 -7.01 -2.32
CA ASP A 40 15.49 -6.17 -3.47
C ASP A 40 14.41 -5.16 -3.78
N TYR A 41 13.14 -5.57 -3.69
CA TYR A 41 12.00 -4.70 -3.85
C TYR A 41 12.03 -3.56 -2.82
N ILE A 42 12.29 -3.90 -1.55
CA ILE A 42 12.35 -2.91 -0.47
C ILE A 42 13.46 -1.89 -0.70
N GLU A 43 14.61 -2.33 -1.19
CA GLU A 43 15.74 -1.45 -1.44
C GLU A 43 15.57 -0.60 -2.70
N THR A 44 14.87 -1.14 -3.72
CA THR A 44 14.66 -0.45 -5.00
C THR A 44 13.62 0.66 -4.90
N HIS A 45 12.56 0.44 -4.13
CA HIS A 45 11.44 1.38 -4.04
C HIS A 45 11.43 2.11 -2.71
N ARG A 46 10.54 3.11 -2.60
CA ARG A 46 10.35 3.89 -1.37
C ARG A 46 9.37 3.16 -0.47
N VAL A 47 9.87 2.29 0.40
CA VAL A 47 9.05 1.49 1.31
C VAL A 47 9.20 2.01 2.73
N PHE A 48 8.07 2.33 3.36
CA PHE A 48 8.02 2.87 4.72
C PHE A 48 7.08 2.04 5.57
N VAL A 49 7.47 1.83 6.83
CA VAL A 49 6.72 1.01 7.77
C VAL A 49 6.24 1.83 8.95
N ALA A 50 5.06 1.51 9.46
CA ALA A 50 4.56 2.05 10.71
C ALA A 50 4.86 1.05 11.83
N VAL A 51 5.42 1.56 12.93
CA VAL A 51 5.75 0.77 14.12
C VAL A 51 5.15 1.43 15.36
N ARG A 52 4.84 0.63 16.39
CA ARG A 52 4.17 1.12 17.60
C ARG A 52 5.14 1.24 18.76
N GLY A 53 5.08 2.38 19.45
CA GLY A 53 5.85 2.59 20.67
C GLY A 53 7.33 2.32 20.50
N THR A 54 7.90 1.54 21.41
CA THR A 54 9.30 1.11 21.37
C THR A 54 9.51 -0.18 20.61
N ASP A 55 8.42 -0.88 20.24
CA ASP A 55 8.48 -2.06 19.40
C ASP A 55 8.80 -1.63 17.98
N ASP A 56 9.82 -2.26 17.37
CA ASP A 56 10.25 -1.94 16.01
C ASP A 56 9.59 -2.84 14.97
N ARG A 57 8.61 -3.64 15.37
CA ARG A 57 7.91 -4.57 14.48
C ARG A 57 6.86 -3.84 13.65
N PRO A 58 6.92 -3.91 12.31
CA PRO A 58 5.93 -3.26 11.47
C PRO A 58 4.50 -3.77 11.69
N VAL A 59 3.55 -2.84 11.74
CA VAL A 59 2.11 -3.13 11.80
C VAL A 59 1.38 -2.60 10.57
N GLY A 60 2.08 -1.93 9.69
CA GLY A 60 1.57 -1.46 8.41
C GLY A 60 2.71 -0.93 7.58
N PHE A 61 2.48 -0.78 6.27
CA PHE A 61 3.50 -0.23 5.38
C PHE A 61 2.89 0.24 4.07
N TYR A 62 3.64 1.04 3.34
CA TYR A 62 3.35 1.35 1.95
C TYR A 62 4.61 1.27 1.12
N SER A 63 4.43 1.10 -0.19
CA SER A 63 5.53 1.23 -1.13
C SER A 63 5.17 2.22 -2.23
N LEU A 64 6.06 3.18 -2.46
CA LEU A 64 5.94 4.18 -3.51
C LEU A 64 6.96 3.90 -4.59
N ILE A 65 6.48 3.70 -5.81
CA ILE A 65 7.30 3.63 -7.02
C ILE A 65 7.40 5.05 -7.57
N LEU A 66 8.61 5.50 -7.91
CA LEU A 66 8.83 6.88 -8.38
C LEU A 66 8.63 7.02 -9.89
N VAL A 67 8.96 6.00 -10.68
CA VAL A 67 8.92 6.07 -12.15
C VAL A 67 8.28 4.79 -12.72
N PRO A 68 7.04 4.87 -13.20
CA PRO A 68 6.09 5.99 -13.07
C PRO A 68 5.57 6.12 -11.64
N PRO A 69 5.09 7.30 -11.22
CA PRO A 69 4.62 7.49 -9.85
C PRO A 69 3.41 6.63 -9.51
N GLU A 70 3.58 5.70 -8.58
CA GLU A 70 2.51 4.77 -8.21
C GLU A 70 2.62 4.32 -6.77
N LEU A 71 1.48 4.31 -6.07
CA LEU A 71 1.36 3.60 -4.80
C LEU A 71 1.13 2.13 -5.13
N ASP A 72 2.17 1.32 -4.96
CA ASP A 72 2.14 -0.09 -5.34
C ASP A 72 1.48 -0.96 -4.27
N LEU A 73 1.83 -0.73 -3.02
CA LEU A 73 1.30 -1.48 -1.89
C LEU A 73 0.93 -0.54 -0.74
N LEU A 74 -0.17 -0.84 -0.07
CA LEU A 74 -0.55 -0.25 1.21
C LEU A 74 -1.30 -1.30 2.01
N PHE A 75 -0.74 -1.71 3.12
CA PHE A 75 -1.32 -2.74 3.98
C PHE A 75 -1.18 -2.39 5.44
N VAL A 76 -2.21 -2.72 6.22
CA VAL A 76 -2.21 -2.61 7.68
C VAL A 76 -2.52 -4.00 8.23
N ALA A 77 -1.73 -4.45 9.20
CA ALA A 77 -1.95 -5.75 9.82
C ALA A 77 -3.34 -5.82 10.45
N ASP A 78 -3.99 -6.99 10.39
CA ASP A 78 -5.37 -7.13 10.89
C ASP A 78 -5.49 -6.74 12.36
N GLU A 79 -4.50 -7.11 13.19
CA GLU A 79 -4.49 -6.77 14.62
C GLU A 79 -4.34 -5.28 14.91
N ALA A 80 -4.00 -4.48 13.90
CA ALA A 80 -3.80 -3.04 14.03
C ALA A 80 -4.85 -2.22 13.25
N GLN A 81 -5.90 -2.85 12.75
CA GLN A 81 -6.99 -2.16 12.08
C GLN A 81 -7.76 -1.25 13.05
N GLY A 82 -8.35 -0.19 12.51
CA GLY A 82 -9.16 0.72 13.31
C GLY A 82 -8.38 1.74 14.12
N LEU A 83 -7.05 1.80 13.99
CA LEU A 83 -6.18 2.73 14.71
C LEU A 83 -5.76 3.96 13.88
N GLY A 84 -6.28 4.10 12.66
CA GLY A 84 -5.92 5.22 11.81
C GLY A 84 -4.56 5.08 11.13
N ILE A 85 -3.98 3.89 11.10
CA ILE A 85 -2.65 3.65 10.54
C ILE A 85 -2.64 3.88 9.02
N GLY A 86 -3.70 3.44 8.31
CA GLY A 86 -3.82 3.68 6.87
C GLY A 86 -3.78 5.17 6.54
N ARG A 87 -4.50 5.99 7.29
CA ARG A 87 -4.51 7.45 7.11
C ARG A 87 -3.14 8.06 7.41
N LEU A 88 -2.48 7.57 8.44
CA LEU A 88 -1.13 8.00 8.80
C LEU A 88 -0.14 7.69 7.66
N LEU A 89 -0.23 6.49 7.10
CA LEU A 89 0.63 6.06 5.99
C LEU A 89 0.39 6.90 4.74
N VAL A 90 -0.86 7.19 4.38
CA VAL A 90 -1.16 8.05 3.21
C VAL A 90 -0.67 9.47 3.45
N GLY A 91 -0.78 9.99 4.67
CA GLY A 91 -0.23 11.30 5.02
C GLY A 91 1.28 11.35 4.81
N HIS A 92 1.99 10.31 5.26
CA HIS A 92 3.43 10.20 5.04
C HIS A 92 3.77 10.06 3.56
N LEU A 93 2.98 9.26 2.82
CA LEU A 93 3.14 9.11 1.38
C LEU A 93 3.06 10.46 0.65
N ARG A 94 2.11 11.32 1.03
CA ARG A 94 2.00 12.65 0.45
C ARG A 94 3.24 13.49 0.68
N ASP A 95 3.77 13.46 1.90
CA ASP A 95 4.99 14.20 2.25
C ASP A 95 6.18 13.67 1.46
N GLU A 96 6.31 12.34 1.36
CA GLU A 96 7.38 11.71 0.59
C GLU A 96 7.27 12.03 -0.90
N ALA A 97 6.07 11.97 -1.46
CA ALA A 97 5.82 12.31 -2.86
C ALA A 97 6.18 13.78 -3.14
N ARG A 98 5.77 14.68 -2.24
CA ARG A 98 6.10 16.10 -2.35
C ARG A 98 7.60 16.33 -2.29
N ARG A 99 8.27 15.67 -1.37
CA ARG A 99 9.71 15.78 -1.18
C ARG A 99 10.49 15.28 -2.40
N THR A 100 9.97 14.29 -3.10
CA THR A 100 10.61 13.71 -4.29
C THR A 100 10.16 14.36 -5.60
N GLY A 101 9.36 15.44 -5.53
CA GLY A 101 8.96 16.22 -6.69
C GLY A 101 7.80 15.67 -7.50
N LEU A 102 7.03 14.75 -6.95
CA LEU A 102 5.87 14.20 -7.65
C LEU A 102 4.68 15.16 -7.56
N THR A 103 3.88 15.22 -8.63
CA THR A 103 2.65 16.03 -8.66
C THR A 103 1.38 15.19 -8.55
N GLY A 104 1.49 13.88 -8.69
CA GLY A 104 0.39 12.95 -8.55
C GLY A 104 0.91 11.53 -8.40
N VAL A 105 0.13 10.69 -7.75
CA VAL A 105 0.45 9.28 -7.52
C VAL A 105 -0.73 8.44 -7.99
N ARG A 106 -0.46 7.52 -8.91
CA ARG A 106 -1.46 6.58 -9.42
C ARG A 106 -1.71 5.49 -8.40
N ILE A 107 -2.97 5.10 -8.26
CA ILE A 107 -3.37 3.99 -7.40
C ILE A 107 -4.27 3.06 -8.21
N VAL A 108 -3.89 1.79 -8.33
CA VAL A 108 -4.78 0.75 -8.85
C VAL A 108 -5.32 0.03 -7.62
N SER A 109 -6.56 0.35 -7.28
CA SER A 109 -7.13 -0.03 -6.00
C SER A 109 -7.69 -1.44 -6.01
N HIS A 110 -7.47 -2.19 -4.95
CA HIS A 110 -8.33 -3.28 -4.54
C HIS A 110 -9.76 -2.73 -4.42
N PRO A 111 -10.79 -3.32 -5.08
CA PRO A 111 -12.11 -2.68 -5.14
C PRO A 111 -12.70 -2.25 -3.80
N PRO A 112 -12.66 -3.06 -2.72
CA PRO A 112 -13.18 -2.61 -1.43
C PRO A 112 -12.47 -1.43 -0.81
N ALA A 113 -11.24 -1.10 -1.24
CA ALA A 113 -10.45 0.00 -0.69
C ALA A 113 -10.68 1.33 -1.40
N GLU A 114 -11.44 1.37 -2.50
CA GLU A 114 -11.64 2.61 -3.25
C GLU A 114 -12.17 3.73 -2.38
N GLY A 115 -13.17 3.45 -1.55
CA GLY A 115 -13.77 4.44 -0.65
C GLY A 115 -12.75 5.07 0.30
N PHE A 116 -11.83 4.26 0.82
CA PHE A 116 -10.76 4.75 1.69
C PHE A 116 -9.87 5.74 0.94
N TYR A 117 -9.39 5.38 -0.24
CA TYR A 117 -8.51 6.27 -1.02
C TYR A 117 -9.23 7.56 -1.43
N ARG A 118 -10.51 7.47 -1.80
CA ARG A 118 -11.29 8.67 -2.13
C ARG A 118 -11.46 9.57 -0.91
N SER A 119 -11.65 9.00 0.27
CA SER A 119 -11.73 9.80 1.51
C SER A 119 -10.41 10.50 1.83
N MET A 120 -9.30 10.02 1.28
CA MET A 120 -7.98 10.64 1.42
C MET A 120 -7.65 11.63 0.31
N GLY A 121 -8.60 11.91 -0.59
CA GLY A 121 -8.43 12.91 -1.64
C GLY A 121 -8.11 12.35 -3.02
N ALA A 122 -8.05 11.03 -3.18
CA ALA A 122 -7.88 10.43 -4.50
C ALA A 122 -9.17 10.54 -5.30
N ARG A 123 -9.04 10.67 -6.61
CA ARG A 123 -10.18 10.69 -7.53
C ARG A 123 -10.06 9.58 -8.53
N ARG A 124 -11.18 9.01 -8.92
CA ARG A 124 -11.20 7.94 -9.92
C ARG A 124 -10.92 8.52 -11.30
N THR A 125 -9.98 7.91 -12.02
CA THR A 125 -9.60 8.29 -13.37
C THR A 125 -9.96 7.26 -14.41
N GLY A 126 -10.27 6.03 -13.99
CA GLY A 126 -10.61 4.97 -14.93
C GLY A 126 -10.82 3.63 -14.23
N THR A 127 -10.77 2.59 -15.06
CA THR A 127 -10.91 1.21 -14.61
C THR A 127 -9.89 0.36 -15.35
N LEU A 128 -9.12 -0.46 -14.63
CA LEU A 128 -8.33 -1.52 -15.22
C LEU A 128 -9.21 -2.75 -15.35
N ALA A 129 -9.39 -3.23 -16.59
CA ALA A 129 -10.20 -4.41 -16.84
C ALA A 129 -9.59 -5.66 -16.19
N ALA A 130 -10.45 -6.60 -15.84
CA ALA A 130 -10.03 -7.91 -15.37
C ALA A 130 -9.08 -8.56 -16.39
N ASN A 131 -8.09 -9.30 -15.88
CA ASN A 131 -7.11 -10.03 -16.68
C ASN A 131 -6.95 -11.44 -16.11
N PRO A 132 -7.96 -12.31 -16.29
CA PRO A 132 -7.89 -13.68 -15.77
C PRO A 132 -6.77 -14.48 -16.46
N PRO A 133 -6.13 -15.43 -15.75
CA PRO A 133 -6.40 -15.79 -14.36
C PRO A 133 -5.68 -14.90 -13.33
N ALA A 134 -4.82 -13.98 -13.77
CA ALA A 134 -4.00 -13.17 -12.86
C ALA A 134 -4.86 -12.30 -11.95
N VAL A 135 -5.83 -11.57 -12.51
CA VAL A 135 -6.80 -10.77 -11.76
C VAL A 135 -8.18 -11.02 -12.35
N ALA A 136 -9.08 -11.57 -11.54
CA ALA A 136 -10.39 -12.03 -11.99
C ALA A 136 -11.47 -10.94 -11.99
N TRP A 137 -11.16 -9.70 -11.59
CA TRP A 137 -12.12 -8.60 -11.47
C TRP A 137 -11.52 -7.29 -11.97
N ASP A 138 -12.40 -6.35 -12.32
CA ASP A 138 -12.00 -5.00 -12.70
C ASP A 138 -11.50 -4.25 -11.45
N ARG A 139 -10.51 -3.38 -11.65
CA ARG A 139 -9.93 -2.57 -10.57
C ARG A 139 -10.09 -1.10 -10.86
N PRO A 140 -10.58 -0.30 -9.88
CA PRO A 140 -10.61 1.16 -10.05
C PRO A 140 -9.20 1.72 -10.14
N GLU A 141 -9.01 2.63 -11.09
CA GLU A 141 -7.78 3.41 -11.20
C GLU A 141 -8.04 4.80 -10.65
N LEU A 142 -7.16 5.24 -9.76
CA LEU A 142 -7.30 6.51 -9.05
C LEU A 142 -6.03 7.35 -9.20
N LEU A 143 -6.19 8.65 -9.02
CA LEU A 143 -5.07 9.58 -8.90
C LEU A 143 -5.16 10.31 -7.57
N LEU A 144 -4.08 10.27 -6.80
CA LEU A 144 -3.91 11.06 -5.60
C LEU A 144 -3.10 12.31 -5.98
N PRO A 145 -3.73 13.50 -6.04
CA PRO A 145 -3.00 14.73 -6.35
C PRO A 145 -2.04 15.08 -5.22
N ILE A 146 -0.85 15.54 -5.58
CA ILE A 146 0.17 16.00 -4.63
C ILE A 146 0.35 17.50 -4.84
N ALA A 147 0.03 18.24 -3.81
CA ALA A 147 0.11 19.72 -3.85
C ALA A 147 1.48 20.22 -3.46
#